data_846b1eb59c22a84707ca7789ce28308b
#
_entry.id   846b1eb59c22a84707ca7789ce28308b
#
_cell.length_a   1.000
_cell.length_b   1.000
_cell.length_c   1.000
_cell.angle_alpha   90.00
_cell.angle_beta   90.00
_cell.angle_gamma   90.00
#
_symmetry.space_group_name_H-M   'P 1'
#
loop_
_entity.id
_entity.type
_entity.pdbx_description
1 polymer ?
#
loop_
_entity_poly.entity_id
_entity_poly.type
_entity_poly.pdbx_seq_one_letter_code
_entity_poly.pdbx_strand_id
1 'polypeptide(L)'
;IIEKMFEYGKNNGIFSEKAKFVHVNCSEYANNPELITANLFGYKRGAFTGADNDNPGLIKVADGGMLFLDEVHCLKPECQEKLFLFMDKGNYHVLGDSENEYHSNVFLAFATTENPKEVLLKTLLRRIPIQMEIPSLSKRSEMEKSNIIVRFLENEAKHIHKEIRIGNVVYAALLNNEYEGNIGELKNVIQETCMN
;
A
#
# COMPACT_ATOMS: atom_id res chain seq x y z
N ILE A 1 0.95 -1.89 -7.77
CA ILE A 1 -0.43 -2.00 -8.30
C ILE A 1 -1.22 -0.74 -7.95
N ILE A 2 -1.43 -0.43 -6.68
CA ILE A 2 -2.27 0.70 -6.22
C ILE A 2 -1.80 2.04 -6.79
N GLU A 3 -0.50 2.32 -6.80
CA GLU A 3 0.05 3.53 -7.42
C GLU A 3 -0.31 3.65 -8.91
N LYS A 4 -0.23 2.53 -9.66
CA LYS A 4 -0.65 2.50 -11.06
C LYS A 4 -2.16 2.69 -11.25
N MET A 5 -2.96 2.23 -10.31
CA MET A 5 -4.41 2.52 -10.30
C MET A 5 -4.68 4.01 -10.08
N PHE A 6 -3.92 4.66 -9.19
CA PHE A 6 -4.02 6.10 -8.98
C PHE A 6 -3.59 6.90 -10.22
N GLU A 7 -2.45 6.55 -10.85
CA GLU A 7 -2.00 7.15 -12.11
C GLU A 7 -3.06 6.99 -13.21
N TYR A 8 -3.62 5.79 -13.36
CA TYR A 8 -4.71 5.55 -14.29
C TYR A 8 -5.94 6.42 -14.00
N GLY A 9 -6.29 6.56 -12.72
CA GLY A 9 -7.40 7.41 -12.28
C GLY A 9 -7.17 8.89 -12.63
N LYS A 10 -5.94 9.40 -12.48
CA LYS A 10 -5.58 10.76 -12.92
C LYS A 10 -5.73 10.92 -14.43
N ASN A 11 -5.16 9.99 -15.20
CA ASN A 11 -5.19 10.04 -16.67
C ASN A 11 -6.62 9.94 -17.24
N ASN A 12 -7.57 9.39 -16.49
CA ASN A 12 -8.97 9.26 -16.89
C ASN A 12 -9.91 10.26 -16.17
N GLY A 13 -9.38 11.27 -15.49
CA GLY A 13 -10.15 12.33 -14.86
C GLY A 13 -10.95 11.92 -13.62
N ILE A 14 -10.67 10.73 -13.04
CA ILE A 14 -11.25 10.30 -11.76
C ILE A 14 -10.66 11.12 -10.62
N PHE A 15 -9.35 11.37 -10.67
CA PHE A 15 -8.64 12.26 -9.76
C PHE A 15 -8.22 13.53 -10.49
N SER A 16 -8.24 14.66 -9.76
CA SER A 16 -7.72 15.92 -10.30
C SER A 16 -6.20 15.85 -10.50
N GLU A 17 -5.65 16.71 -11.35
CA GLU A 17 -4.19 16.85 -11.53
C GLU A 17 -3.45 17.13 -10.21
N LYS A 18 -4.10 17.85 -9.27
CA LYS A 18 -3.55 18.22 -7.97
C LYS A 18 -3.73 17.13 -6.91
N ALA A 19 -4.50 16.07 -7.22
CA ALA A 19 -4.72 14.97 -6.29
C ALA A 19 -3.41 14.32 -5.86
N LYS A 20 -3.31 13.98 -4.59
CA LYS A 20 -2.12 13.36 -4.01
C LYS A 20 -2.34 11.86 -3.82
N PHE A 21 -1.29 11.11 -4.06
CA PHE A 21 -1.15 9.74 -3.60
C PHE A 21 -0.32 9.73 -2.32
N VAL A 22 -0.93 9.29 -1.24
CA VAL A 22 -0.28 9.17 0.07
C VAL A 22 -0.18 7.69 0.40
N HIS A 23 1.04 7.21 0.66
CA HIS A 23 1.32 5.83 1.04
C HIS A 23 1.87 5.77 2.46
N VAL A 24 1.34 4.85 3.25
CA VAL A 24 1.77 4.58 4.63
C VAL A 24 1.92 3.08 4.80
N ASN A 25 3.08 2.66 5.26
CA ASN A 25 3.28 1.30 5.75
C ASN A 25 2.99 1.25 7.26
N CYS A 26 1.88 0.61 7.63
CA CYS A 26 1.44 0.55 9.02
C CYS A 26 2.41 -0.23 9.93
N SER A 27 3.22 -1.14 9.36
CA SER A 27 4.20 -1.91 10.13
C SER A 27 5.31 -1.05 10.73
N GLU A 28 5.62 0.11 10.13
CA GLU A 28 6.61 1.05 10.68
C GLU A 28 6.20 1.60 12.05
N TYR A 29 4.92 1.53 12.38
CA TYR A 29 4.33 2.00 13.64
C TYR A 29 3.99 0.87 14.61
N ALA A 30 4.40 -0.37 14.33
CA ALA A 30 4.06 -1.53 15.17
C ALA A 30 4.47 -1.35 16.64
N ASN A 31 5.61 -0.68 16.89
CA ASN A 31 6.12 -0.38 18.24
C ASN A 31 5.45 0.84 18.89
N ASN A 32 4.75 1.68 18.14
CA ASN A 32 4.03 2.84 18.64
C ASN A 32 2.71 3.07 17.88
N PRO A 33 1.72 2.19 18.09
CA PRO A 33 0.49 2.22 17.29
C PRO A 33 -0.44 3.41 17.58
N GLU A 34 -0.19 4.19 18.63
CA GLU A 34 -0.92 5.43 18.88
C GLU A 34 -0.43 6.54 17.93
N LEU A 35 0.85 6.49 17.57
CA LEU A 35 1.44 7.46 16.66
C LEU A 35 0.85 7.38 15.26
N ILE A 36 0.54 6.18 14.76
CA ILE A 36 -0.10 6.05 13.43
C ILE A 36 -1.50 6.67 13.44
N THR A 37 -2.27 6.50 14.52
CA THR A 37 -3.58 7.14 14.65
C THR A 37 -3.48 8.66 14.65
N ALA A 38 -2.52 9.21 15.38
CA ALA A 38 -2.25 10.64 15.38
C ALA A 38 -1.80 11.16 14.00
N ASN A 39 -0.95 10.42 13.31
CA ASN A 39 -0.49 10.78 11.96
C ASN A 39 -1.61 10.69 10.91
N LEU A 40 -2.49 9.71 11.00
CA LEU A 40 -3.61 9.56 10.06
C LEU A 40 -4.64 10.67 10.22
N PHE A 41 -5.12 10.89 11.44
CA PHE A 41 -6.23 11.81 11.73
C PHE A 41 -5.78 13.23 12.05
N GLY A 42 -4.48 13.42 12.34
CA GLY A 42 -3.91 14.70 12.76
C GLY A 42 -4.03 14.95 14.26
N TYR A 43 -3.32 15.96 14.71
CA TYR A 43 -3.31 16.38 16.11
C TYR A 43 -3.04 17.88 16.27
N LYS A 44 -3.56 18.47 17.35
CA LYS A 44 -3.26 19.82 17.76
C LYS A 44 -2.03 19.84 18.65
N ARG A 45 -1.36 20.97 18.66
CA ARG A 45 -0.27 21.25 19.60
C ARG A 45 -0.73 20.96 21.04
N GLY A 46 0.08 20.21 21.78
CA GLY A 46 -0.21 19.83 23.17
C GLY A 46 -1.17 18.65 23.33
N ALA A 47 -1.61 18.00 22.26
CA ALA A 47 -2.51 16.84 22.33
C ALA A 47 -1.89 15.64 23.08
N PHE A 48 -0.56 15.52 23.04
CA PHE A 48 0.22 14.52 23.78
C PHE A 48 1.66 15.02 23.97
N THR A 49 2.44 14.36 24.81
CA THR A 49 3.85 14.69 25.05
C THR A 49 4.67 14.59 23.76
N GLY A 50 5.26 15.70 23.30
CA GLY A 50 5.98 15.80 22.03
C GLY A 50 5.16 16.34 20.85
N ALA A 51 3.89 16.70 21.06
CA ALA A 51 3.07 17.40 20.06
C ALA A 51 3.38 18.91 20.09
N ASP A 52 4.54 19.31 19.57
CA ASP A 52 5.02 20.70 19.62
C ASP A 52 4.31 21.62 18.61
N ASN A 53 3.76 21.06 17.55
CA ASN A 53 3.05 21.78 16.48
C ASN A 53 1.78 21.04 16.10
N ASP A 54 0.86 21.74 15.41
CA ASP A 54 -0.30 21.14 14.76
C ASP A 54 0.13 20.24 13.60
N ASN A 55 -0.51 19.07 13.47
CA ASN A 55 -0.37 18.20 12.32
C ASN A 55 -1.75 17.99 11.68
N PRO A 56 -1.94 18.31 10.40
CA PRO A 56 -3.25 18.19 9.74
C PRO A 56 -3.72 16.73 9.55
N GLY A 57 -2.80 15.78 9.64
CA GLY A 57 -3.05 14.37 9.37
C GLY A 57 -3.02 13.99 7.90
N LEU A 58 -2.71 12.71 7.65
CA LEU A 58 -2.54 12.18 6.30
C LEU A 58 -3.86 12.09 5.53
N ILE A 59 -4.98 11.91 6.23
CA ILE A 59 -6.33 11.99 5.64
C ILE A 59 -6.54 13.38 5.02
N LYS A 60 -6.16 14.46 5.71
CA LYS A 60 -6.24 15.82 5.16
C LYS A 60 -5.27 16.04 4.00
N VAL A 61 -4.07 15.49 4.11
CA VAL A 61 -3.05 15.60 3.04
C VAL A 61 -3.52 14.90 1.76
N ALA A 62 -4.26 13.79 1.88
CA ALA A 62 -4.79 13.00 0.78
C ALA A 62 -6.15 13.49 0.26
N ASP A 63 -6.68 14.60 0.78
CA ASP A 63 -8.00 15.13 0.41
C ASP A 63 -8.12 15.35 -1.11
N GLY A 64 -9.17 14.82 -1.72
CA GLY A 64 -9.38 14.77 -3.16
C GLY A 64 -8.50 13.76 -3.91
N GLY A 65 -7.74 12.93 -3.20
CA GLY A 65 -6.82 11.94 -3.77
C GLY A 65 -6.98 10.56 -3.17
N MET A 66 -5.85 9.86 -2.98
CA MET A 66 -5.82 8.49 -2.49
C MET A 66 -4.88 8.35 -1.30
N LEU A 67 -5.35 7.65 -0.25
CA LEU A 67 -4.54 7.19 0.87
C LEU A 67 -4.45 5.66 0.82
N PHE A 68 -3.24 5.15 0.64
CA PHE A 68 -2.94 3.73 0.63
C PHE A 68 -2.30 3.33 1.96
N LEU A 69 -2.96 2.43 2.68
CA LEU A 69 -2.49 1.85 3.93
C LEU A 69 -2.02 0.42 3.67
N ASP A 70 -0.70 0.25 3.68
CA ASP A 70 -0.06 -1.05 3.55
C ASP A 70 0.12 -1.70 4.91
N GLU A 71 0.08 -3.04 4.97
CA GLU A 71 0.13 -3.84 6.19
C GLU A 71 -0.91 -3.37 7.24
N VAL A 72 -2.14 -3.15 6.77
CA VAL A 72 -3.24 -2.59 7.56
C VAL A 72 -3.60 -3.42 8.79
N HIS A 73 -3.22 -4.70 8.82
CA HIS A 73 -3.37 -5.58 9.99
C HIS A 73 -2.57 -5.11 11.22
N CYS A 74 -1.54 -4.27 11.02
CA CYS A 74 -0.78 -3.66 12.12
C CYS A 74 -1.56 -2.55 12.85
N LEU A 75 -2.72 -2.12 12.32
CA LEU A 75 -3.55 -1.12 12.99
C LEU A 75 -4.29 -1.73 14.19
N LYS A 76 -4.20 -1.07 15.34
CA LYS A 76 -5.02 -1.43 16.50
C LYS A 76 -6.52 -1.28 16.21
N PRO A 77 -7.38 -2.04 16.91
CA PRO A 77 -8.83 -1.97 16.75
C PRO A 77 -9.38 -0.53 16.84
N GLU A 78 -8.88 0.28 17.75
CA GLU A 78 -9.32 1.67 17.94
C GLU A 78 -9.06 2.55 16.70
N CYS A 79 -7.92 2.33 16.02
CA CYS A 79 -7.62 3.02 14.76
C CYS A 79 -8.52 2.53 13.64
N GLN A 80 -8.77 1.22 13.56
CA GLN A 80 -9.69 0.63 12.59
C GLN A 80 -11.13 1.15 12.77
N GLU A 81 -11.60 1.34 14.02
CA GLU A 81 -12.90 1.95 14.31
C GLU A 81 -12.99 3.39 13.84
N LYS A 82 -11.96 4.21 14.07
CA LYS A 82 -11.91 5.58 13.56
C LYS A 82 -11.94 5.62 12.03
N LEU A 83 -11.20 4.73 11.35
CA LEU A 83 -11.23 4.61 9.89
C LEU A 83 -12.62 4.22 9.39
N PHE A 84 -13.27 3.27 10.03
CA PHE A 84 -14.63 2.86 9.72
C PHE A 84 -15.62 4.02 9.81
N LEU A 85 -15.55 4.83 10.88
CA LEU A 85 -16.40 6.01 11.05
C LEU A 85 -16.12 7.08 9.97
N PHE A 86 -14.86 7.30 9.65
CA PHE A 86 -14.46 8.18 8.55
C PHE A 86 -15.01 7.71 7.20
N MET A 87 -14.94 6.41 6.89
CA MET A 87 -15.46 5.85 5.63
C MET A 87 -16.97 6.06 5.43
N ASP A 88 -17.74 6.16 6.52
CA ASP A 88 -19.19 6.33 6.44
C ASP A 88 -19.59 7.73 5.97
N LYS A 89 -18.88 8.77 6.40
CA LYS A 89 -19.29 10.16 6.18
C LYS A 89 -18.20 11.10 5.67
N GLY A 90 -16.94 10.63 5.64
CA GLY A 90 -15.79 11.47 5.36
C GLY A 90 -15.43 12.43 6.50
N ASN A 91 -16.10 12.29 7.64
CA ASN A 91 -15.90 13.17 8.81
C ASN A 91 -14.99 12.51 9.83
N TYR A 92 -14.18 13.32 10.54
CA TYR A 92 -13.27 12.87 11.57
C TYR A 92 -12.91 13.99 12.55
N HIS A 93 -12.37 13.61 13.70
CA HIS A 93 -11.83 14.54 14.70
C HIS A 93 -10.31 14.43 14.74
N VAL A 94 -9.68 15.59 14.88
CA VAL A 94 -8.23 15.73 15.09
C VAL A 94 -7.95 15.53 16.59
N LEU A 95 -6.85 14.86 16.92
CA LEU A 95 -6.49 14.62 18.32
C LEU A 95 -6.25 15.94 19.04
N GLY A 96 -6.85 16.12 20.22
CA GLY A 96 -6.80 17.38 20.98
C GLY A 96 -7.78 18.46 20.51
N ASP A 97 -8.69 18.11 19.57
CA ASP A 97 -9.77 18.98 19.08
C ASP A 97 -11.06 18.17 18.97
N SER A 98 -11.78 18.08 20.09
CA SER A 98 -13.07 17.36 20.15
C SER A 98 -14.28 18.21 19.75
N GLU A 99 -14.10 19.53 19.64
CA GLU A 99 -15.18 20.47 19.34
C GLU A 99 -15.43 20.61 17.85
N ASN A 100 -14.37 20.46 17.03
CA ASN A 100 -14.46 20.64 15.60
C ASN A 100 -14.47 19.28 14.88
N GLU A 101 -15.43 19.13 13.96
CA GLU A 101 -15.48 18.01 13.02
C GLU A 101 -14.84 18.45 11.72
N TYR A 102 -13.92 17.64 11.20
CA TYR A 102 -13.22 17.86 9.94
C TYR A 102 -13.77 16.94 8.87
N HIS A 103 -13.71 17.37 7.61
CA HIS A 103 -14.14 16.58 6.48
C HIS A 103 -13.04 16.47 5.44
N SER A 104 -12.92 15.29 4.82
CA SER A 104 -12.07 15.03 3.65
C SER A 104 -12.71 13.97 2.76
N ASN A 105 -12.51 14.12 1.45
CA ASN A 105 -12.93 13.13 0.47
C ASN A 105 -11.71 12.38 -0.03
N VAL A 106 -11.48 11.17 0.47
CA VAL A 106 -10.28 10.38 0.22
C VAL A 106 -10.67 9.00 -0.29
N PHE A 107 -10.07 8.58 -1.39
CA PHE A 107 -10.14 7.18 -1.80
C PHE A 107 -9.19 6.35 -0.94
N LEU A 108 -9.73 5.43 -0.16
CA LEU A 108 -8.94 4.55 0.71
C LEU A 108 -8.62 3.24 -0.01
N ALA A 109 -7.36 2.87 0.00
CA ALA A 109 -6.89 1.57 -0.44
C ALA A 109 -6.12 0.89 0.71
N PHE A 110 -6.32 -0.41 0.88
CA PHE A 110 -5.73 -1.21 1.94
C PHE A 110 -5.00 -2.41 1.35
N ALA A 111 -3.87 -2.78 1.95
CA ALA A 111 -3.20 -4.04 1.68
C ALA A 111 -2.83 -4.74 2.99
N THR A 112 -2.80 -6.06 2.94
CA THR A 112 -2.35 -6.91 4.03
C THR A 112 -1.81 -8.22 3.47
N THR A 113 -0.80 -8.77 4.12
CA THR A 113 -0.27 -10.11 3.87
C THR A 113 -1.04 -11.19 4.63
N GLU A 114 -1.84 -10.78 5.62
CA GLU A 114 -2.64 -11.65 6.46
C GLU A 114 -4.06 -11.86 5.93
N ASN A 115 -4.77 -12.86 6.44
CA ASN A 115 -6.19 -13.05 6.11
C ASN A 115 -7.04 -11.89 6.67
N PRO A 116 -7.62 -11.03 5.82
CA PRO A 116 -8.34 -9.85 6.29
C PRO A 116 -9.50 -10.17 7.26
N LYS A 117 -10.12 -11.35 7.12
CA LYS A 117 -11.25 -11.76 7.96
C LYS A 117 -10.84 -12.08 9.40
N GLU A 118 -9.57 -12.37 9.64
CA GLU A 118 -9.03 -12.72 10.96
C GLU A 118 -8.43 -11.51 11.66
N VAL A 119 -7.86 -10.57 10.91
CA VAL A 119 -7.07 -9.47 11.46
C VAL A 119 -7.77 -8.13 11.45
N LEU A 120 -8.80 -7.95 10.63
CA LEU A 120 -9.56 -6.70 10.56
C LEU A 120 -10.92 -6.81 11.23
N LEU A 121 -11.38 -5.72 11.81
CA LEU A 121 -12.71 -5.63 12.39
C LEU A 121 -13.77 -5.87 11.30
N LYS A 122 -14.79 -6.66 11.64
CA LYS A 122 -15.92 -6.95 10.74
C LYS A 122 -16.64 -5.68 10.27
N THR A 123 -16.67 -4.66 11.12
CA THR A 123 -17.23 -3.34 10.83
C THR A 123 -16.47 -2.63 9.73
N LEU A 124 -15.13 -2.65 9.76
CA LEU A 124 -14.26 -2.07 8.71
C LEU A 124 -14.40 -2.87 7.41
N LEU A 125 -14.31 -4.20 7.46
CA LEU A 125 -14.42 -5.07 6.29
C LEU A 125 -15.70 -4.87 5.49
N ARG A 126 -16.83 -4.63 6.17
CA ARG A 126 -18.12 -4.38 5.50
C ARG A 126 -18.15 -3.09 4.67
N ARG A 127 -17.22 -2.16 4.90
CA ARG A 127 -17.10 -0.90 4.15
C ARG A 127 -16.12 -0.99 2.99
N ILE A 128 -15.40 -2.10 2.87
CA ILE A 128 -14.48 -2.35 1.76
C ILE A 128 -15.21 -3.18 0.71
N PRO A 129 -15.78 -2.52 -0.32
CA PRO A 129 -16.68 -3.21 -1.27
C PRO A 129 -15.93 -4.11 -2.25
N ILE A 130 -14.65 -3.80 -2.50
CA ILE A 130 -13.81 -4.53 -3.46
C ILE A 130 -12.64 -5.15 -2.71
N GLN A 131 -12.57 -6.47 -2.75
CA GLN A 131 -11.47 -7.24 -2.18
C GLN A 131 -10.87 -8.11 -3.28
N MET A 132 -9.55 -8.06 -3.43
CA MET A 132 -8.81 -8.85 -4.40
C MET A 132 -7.68 -9.59 -3.72
N GLU A 133 -7.59 -10.89 -3.96
CA GLU A 133 -6.41 -11.68 -3.60
C GLU A 133 -5.41 -11.64 -4.76
N ILE A 134 -4.17 -11.28 -4.48
CA ILE A 134 -3.07 -11.36 -5.45
C ILE A 134 -2.38 -12.70 -5.22
N PRO A 135 -2.49 -13.64 -6.18
CA PRO A 135 -1.91 -14.97 -6.01
C PRO A 135 -0.38 -14.89 -5.93
N SER A 136 0.19 -15.73 -5.06
CA SER A 136 1.64 -15.93 -4.98
C SER A 136 2.20 -16.44 -6.31
N LEU A 137 3.51 -16.29 -6.50
CA LEU A 137 4.18 -16.76 -7.72
C LEU A 137 3.97 -18.28 -7.94
N SER A 138 3.99 -19.07 -6.85
CA SER A 138 3.77 -20.52 -6.90
C SER A 138 2.38 -20.92 -7.42
N LYS A 139 1.36 -20.09 -7.17
CA LYS A 139 -0.03 -20.32 -7.62
C LYS A 139 -0.31 -19.82 -9.03
N ARG A 140 0.68 -19.20 -9.69
CA ARG A 140 0.52 -18.66 -11.06
C ARG A 140 0.82 -19.74 -12.11
N SER A 141 0.18 -19.61 -13.27
CA SER A 141 0.47 -20.44 -14.42
C SER A 141 1.90 -20.20 -14.94
N GLU A 142 2.46 -21.19 -15.65
CA GLU A 142 3.79 -21.04 -16.28
C GLU A 142 3.84 -19.83 -17.22
N MET A 143 2.77 -19.56 -17.96
CA MET A 143 2.69 -18.41 -18.86
C MET A 143 2.78 -17.09 -18.08
N GLU A 144 2.09 -16.97 -16.94
CA GLU A 144 2.17 -15.78 -16.11
C GLU A 144 3.56 -15.60 -15.49
N LYS A 145 4.15 -16.69 -14.98
CA LYS A 145 5.54 -16.68 -14.48
C LYS A 145 6.52 -16.24 -15.57
N SER A 146 6.39 -16.84 -16.77
CA SER A 146 7.18 -16.48 -17.95
C SER A 146 7.08 -14.98 -18.26
N ASN A 147 5.88 -14.43 -18.30
CA ASN A 147 5.65 -13.02 -18.57
C ASN A 147 6.28 -12.10 -17.49
N ILE A 148 6.26 -12.54 -16.24
CA ILE A 148 6.90 -11.79 -15.14
C ILE A 148 8.43 -11.80 -15.29
N ILE A 149 9.02 -12.98 -15.59
CA ILE A 149 10.46 -13.13 -15.81
C ILE A 149 10.90 -12.24 -16.98
N VAL A 150 10.22 -12.32 -18.11
CA VAL A 150 10.55 -11.51 -19.29
C VAL A 150 10.49 -10.02 -18.96
N ARG A 151 9.46 -9.55 -18.27
CA ARG A 151 9.35 -8.15 -17.85
C ARG A 151 10.49 -7.70 -16.93
N PHE A 152 10.93 -8.56 -16.01
CA PHE A 152 12.05 -8.22 -15.15
C PHE A 152 13.37 -8.16 -15.92
N LEU A 153 13.60 -9.10 -16.84
CA LEU A 153 14.76 -9.08 -17.74
C LEU A 153 14.78 -7.83 -18.63
N GLU A 154 13.64 -7.46 -19.22
CA GLU A 154 13.50 -6.23 -20.02
C GLU A 154 13.79 -4.97 -19.20
N ASN A 155 13.29 -4.91 -17.95
CA ASN A 155 13.54 -3.78 -17.07
C ASN A 155 15.03 -3.71 -16.68
N GLU A 156 15.66 -4.85 -16.41
CA GLU A 156 17.07 -4.90 -16.07
C GLU A 156 17.94 -4.53 -17.27
N ALA A 157 17.62 -5.02 -18.48
CA ALA A 157 18.29 -4.63 -19.71
C ALA A 157 18.27 -3.11 -19.94
N LYS A 158 17.11 -2.47 -19.67
CA LYS A 158 16.98 -1.01 -19.73
C LYS A 158 17.83 -0.33 -18.67
N HIS A 159 17.86 -0.86 -17.45
CA HIS A 159 18.60 -0.30 -16.33
C HIS A 159 20.12 -0.32 -16.57
N ILE A 160 20.63 -1.45 -17.09
CA ILE A 160 22.07 -1.61 -17.37
C ILE A 160 22.47 -1.08 -18.77
N HIS A 161 21.49 -0.61 -19.57
CA HIS A 161 21.68 -0.14 -20.95
C HIS A 161 22.38 -1.17 -21.86
N LYS A 162 22.04 -2.46 -21.69
CA LYS A 162 22.61 -3.57 -22.46
C LYS A 162 21.52 -4.55 -22.89
N GLU A 163 21.79 -5.29 -23.98
CA GLU A 163 20.97 -6.44 -24.35
C GLU A 163 21.30 -7.64 -23.42
N ILE A 164 20.26 -8.24 -22.86
CA ILE A 164 20.41 -9.46 -22.05
C ILE A 164 20.01 -10.65 -22.93
N ARG A 165 20.92 -11.59 -23.09
CA ARG A 165 20.68 -12.88 -23.76
C ARG A 165 20.74 -13.97 -22.70
N ILE A 166 19.60 -14.65 -22.52
CA ILE A 166 19.46 -15.72 -21.54
C ILE A 166 19.46 -17.08 -22.23
N GLY A 167 20.26 -18.02 -21.74
CA GLY A 167 20.24 -19.40 -22.24
C GLY A 167 19.04 -20.18 -21.70
N ASN A 168 18.59 -21.18 -22.47
CA ASN A 168 17.40 -21.99 -22.13
C ASN A 168 17.52 -22.66 -20.75
N VAL A 169 18.71 -23.06 -20.34
CA VAL A 169 18.95 -23.69 -19.02
C VAL A 169 18.68 -22.71 -17.87
N VAL A 170 19.20 -21.48 -17.99
CA VAL A 170 18.99 -20.44 -16.97
C VAL A 170 17.52 -20.02 -16.95
N TYR A 171 16.90 -19.86 -18.11
CA TYR A 171 15.49 -19.53 -18.20
C TYR A 171 14.61 -20.61 -17.55
N ALA A 172 14.88 -21.89 -17.84
CA ALA A 172 14.16 -23.01 -17.21
C ALA A 172 14.39 -23.04 -15.68
N ALA A 173 15.57 -22.73 -15.22
CA ALA A 173 15.86 -22.62 -13.78
C ALA A 173 15.03 -21.50 -13.14
N LEU A 174 14.97 -20.31 -13.74
CA LEU A 174 14.14 -19.21 -13.25
C LEU A 174 12.66 -19.55 -13.20
N LEU A 175 12.17 -20.32 -14.19
CA LEU A 175 10.75 -20.68 -14.28
C LEU A 175 10.33 -21.74 -13.26
N ASN A 176 11.20 -22.71 -12.98
CA ASN A 176 10.90 -23.88 -12.16
C ASN A 176 11.36 -23.75 -10.71
N ASN A 177 12.13 -22.72 -10.37
CA ASN A 177 12.56 -22.51 -9.00
C ASN A 177 11.38 -22.11 -8.09
N GLU A 178 11.47 -22.49 -6.84
CA GLU A 178 10.57 -22.03 -5.79
C GLU A 178 11.15 -20.77 -5.14
N TYR A 179 10.29 -19.76 -4.98
CA TYR A 179 10.67 -18.46 -4.42
C TYR A 179 9.86 -18.21 -3.16
N GLU A 180 10.47 -18.41 -1.98
CA GLU A 180 9.84 -18.14 -0.68
C GLU A 180 9.48 -16.66 -0.54
N GLY A 181 10.37 -15.75 -0.97
CA GLY A 181 10.16 -14.30 -1.03
C GLY A 181 9.32 -13.85 -2.23
N ASN A 182 8.65 -14.81 -2.92
CA ASN A 182 7.68 -14.56 -3.98
C ASN A 182 8.29 -13.75 -5.16
N ILE A 183 7.54 -12.80 -5.70
CA ILE A 183 7.95 -11.94 -6.83
C ILE A 183 9.17 -11.07 -6.48
N GLY A 184 9.31 -10.66 -5.20
CA GLY A 184 10.45 -9.89 -4.73
C GLY A 184 11.76 -10.66 -4.85
N GLU A 185 11.77 -11.91 -4.41
CA GLU A 185 12.94 -12.79 -4.52
C GLU A 185 13.28 -13.09 -5.97
N LEU A 186 12.30 -13.44 -6.81
CA LEU A 186 12.52 -13.63 -8.25
C LEU A 186 13.19 -12.40 -8.87
N LYS A 187 12.74 -11.19 -8.54
CA LYS A 187 13.33 -9.96 -9.04
C LYS A 187 14.79 -9.84 -8.62
N ASN A 188 15.11 -10.10 -7.35
CA ASN A 188 16.49 -10.03 -6.83
C ASN A 188 17.39 -11.04 -7.52
N VAL A 189 16.93 -12.29 -7.68
CA VAL A 189 17.68 -13.34 -8.38
C VAL A 189 17.99 -12.93 -9.82
N ILE A 190 17.04 -12.33 -10.53
CA ILE A 190 17.28 -11.83 -11.89
C ILE A 190 18.31 -10.72 -11.89
N GLN A 191 18.22 -9.76 -10.96
CA GLN A 191 19.19 -8.66 -10.85
C GLN A 191 20.59 -9.18 -10.57
N GLU A 192 20.76 -10.07 -9.60
CA GLU A 192 22.05 -10.70 -9.26
C GLU A 192 22.62 -11.48 -10.46
N THR A 193 21.76 -12.22 -11.19
CA THR A 193 22.18 -12.98 -12.37
C THR A 193 22.67 -12.07 -13.50
N CYS A 194 22.11 -10.89 -13.64
CA CYS A 194 22.50 -9.93 -14.69
C CYS A 194 23.73 -9.08 -14.31
N MET A 195 24.14 -9.05 -13.04
CA MET A 195 25.32 -8.33 -12.57
C MET A 195 26.62 -9.15 -12.71
N ASN A 196 26.51 -10.46 -12.85
CA ASN A 196 27.64 -11.41 -13.01
C ASN A 196 27.82 -11.80 -14.48
#